data_1abee5f7b11c685e64dcda114ec86045
#
_entry.id   1abee5f7b11c685e64dcda114ec86045
#
_cell.length_a   1.000
_cell.length_b   1.000
_cell.length_c   1.000
_cell.angle_alpha   90.00
_cell.angle_beta   90.00
_cell.angle_gamma   90.00
#
_symmetry.space_group_name_H-M   'P 1'
#
loop_
_entity.id
_entity.type
_entity.pdbx_description
1 polymer ?
#
loop_
_entity_poly.entity_id
_entity_poly.type
_entity_poly.pdbx_seq_one_letter_code
_entity_poly.pdbx_strand_id
1 'polypeptide(L)'
;MVQRVLSVSFTQILRVLALLLLPLAFISLIAWATAGSTSGNTSDPIRAAIWLWLGAHHIPFTVNLAGAAGFLSYLPLGAVVLPFLALRSGFSKALYKLHMDYHSIAMVRVTYSLVYTLFVTVLAFLAQSDGVQPVWYLAPIFSFLIAYFATFTAGNGARLSTPVLYASRALAVLVGLSFIYLAILIFTHHATIEKLTTVLAPGVFGGVLLFLLNIFYLPNIAISVLSYFSGAGFAVGSNSHISPFSRHIDQIPAFPLLGVIPESTSKFALIAIVVAIMVGVLIALWSIPNGATTLFQTLFITAVGTAILAYLGSGALITEAMGAVGVSIWQLTLFLNAQIFLGAIATFYLPPLLSRSRE
;
A
#
# COMPACT_ATOMS: atom_id res chain seq x y z
N MET A 1 -10.39 27.07 23.73
CA MET A 1 -10.59 26.48 22.40
C MET A 1 -9.56 25.39 22.07
N VAL A 2 -8.27 25.64 22.02
CA VAL A 2 -7.23 24.63 21.77
C VAL A 2 -7.36 23.44 22.71
N GLN A 3 -7.55 23.67 24.01
CA GLN A 3 -7.75 22.63 25.02
C GLN A 3 -8.97 21.74 24.71
N ARG A 4 -10.07 22.30 24.19
CA ARG A 4 -11.27 21.54 23.81
C ARG A 4 -11.00 20.68 22.57
N VAL A 5 -10.31 21.23 21.55
CA VAL A 5 -9.90 20.46 20.36
C VAL A 5 -9.00 19.31 20.75
N LEU A 6 -8.02 19.53 21.63
CA LEU A 6 -7.11 18.50 22.13
C LEU A 6 -7.86 17.40 22.89
N SER A 7 -8.73 17.76 23.83
CA SER A 7 -9.51 16.83 24.64
C SER A 7 -10.45 15.95 23.80
N VAL A 8 -11.17 16.58 22.83
CA VAL A 8 -12.05 15.85 21.91
C VAL A 8 -11.25 14.92 21.01
N SER A 9 -10.14 15.39 20.43
CA SER A 9 -9.24 14.59 19.59
C SER A 9 -8.69 13.37 20.37
N PHE A 10 -8.19 13.62 21.57
CA PHE A 10 -7.67 12.56 22.45
C PHE A 10 -8.73 11.48 22.74
N THR A 11 -9.95 11.90 23.13
CA THR A 11 -11.04 10.95 23.41
C THR A 11 -11.45 10.13 22.19
N GLN A 12 -11.50 10.75 21.00
CA GLN A 12 -11.84 10.01 19.78
C GLN A 12 -10.71 9.08 19.34
N ILE A 13 -9.46 9.48 19.53
CA ILE A 13 -8.29 8.63 19.23
C ILE A 13 -8.24 7.42 20.15
N LEU A 14 -8.47 7.57 21.45
CA LEU A 14 -8.57 6.42 22.35
C LEU A 14 -9.63 5.41 21.91
N ARG A 15 -10.77 5.88 21.40
CA ARG A 15 -11.81 5.00 20.83
C ARG A 15 -11.35 4.30 19.55
N VAL A 16 -10.62 4.99 18.69
CA VAL A 16 -10.04 4.41 17.48
C VAL A 16 -9.00 3.34 17.84
N LEU A 17 -8.13 3.64 18.80
CA LEU A 17 -7.14 2.68 19.31
C LEU A 17 -7.81 1.44 19.91
N ALA A 18 -8.81 1.62 20.75
CA ALA A 18 -9.57 0.50 21.34
C ALA A 18 -10.24 -0.34 20.25
N LEU A 19 -10.88 0.30 19.24
CA LEU A 19 -11.54 -0.38 18.13
C LEU A 19 -10.58 -1.24 17.31
N LEU A 20 -9.33 -0.79 17.14
CA LEU A 20 -8.34 -1.50 16.34
C LEU A 20 -7.54 -2.54 17.16
N LEU A 21 -7.10 -2.17 18.36
CA LEU A 21 -6.21 -3.02 19.15
C LEU A 21 -6.95 -4.13 19.92
N LEU A 22 -8.19 -3.91 20.40
CA LEU A 22 -8.90 -4.94 21.14
C LEU A 22 -9.20 -6.20 20.32
N PRO A 23 -9.69 -6.12 19.05
CA PRO A 23 -9.85 -7.30 18.23
C PRO A 23 -8.51 -8.00 17.91
N LEU A 24 -7.45 -7.22 17.65
CA LEU A 24 -6.12 -7.79 17.40
C LEU A 24 -5.55 -8.49 18.64
N ALA A 25 -5.72 -7.89 19.83
CA ALA A 25 -5.32 -8.51 21.07
C ALA A 25 -6.09 -9.82 21.33
N PHE A 26 -7.38 -9.84 21.05
CA PHE A 26 -8.20 -11.06 21.18
C PHE A 26 -7.73 -12.16 20.21
N ILE A 27 -7.49 -11.82 18.93
CA ILE A 27 -6.97 -12.76 17.93
C ILE A 27 -5.59 -13.28 18.35
N SER A 28 -4.70 -12.41 18.80
CA SER A 28 -3.36 -12.78 19.26
C SER A 28 -3.39 -13.69 20.49
N LEU A 29 -4.32 -13.44 21.42
CA LEU A 29 -4.53 -14.31 22.59
C LEU A 29 -5.02 -15.69 22.20
N ILE A 30 -5.97 -15.80 21.27
CA ILE A 30 -6.44 -17.10 20.76
C ILE A 30 -5.28 -17.82 20.07
N ALA A 31 -4.55 -17.14 19.18
CA ALA A 31 -3.42 -17.73 18.49
C ALA A 31 -2.35 -18.23 19.46
N TRP A 32 -2.03 -17.47 20.49
CA TRP A 32 -1.08 -17.85 21.55
C TRP A 32 -1.57 -19.04 22.35
N ALA A 33 -2.84 -19.05 22.76
CA ALA A 33 -3.44 -20.15 23.53
C ALA A 33 -3.52 -21.46 22.74
N THR A 34 -3.69 -21.38 21.40
CA THR A 34 -3.78 -22.57 20.53
C THR A 34 -2.42 -23.07 20.06
N ALA A 35 -1.38 -22.22 20.09
CA ALA A 35 -0.02 -22.59 19.63
C ALA A 35 0.69 -23.57 20.58
N GLY A 36 0.19 -23.80 21.81
CA GLY A 36 0.74 -24.78 22.74
C GLY A 36 2.19 -24.50 23.19
N SER A 37 2.67 -23.26 23.08
CA SER A 37 4.05 -22.94 23.44
C SER A 37 4.26 -22.98 24.95
N THR A 38 5.23 -23.76 25.39
CA THR A 38 5.64 -23.85 26.81
C THR A 38 6.59 -22.72 27.22
N SER A 39 7.03 -21.87 26.29
CA SER A 39 8.10 -20.88 26.47
C SER A 39 7.66 -19.43 26.27
N GLY A 40 6.37 -19.13 26.11
CA GLY A 40 5.87 -17.77 25.89
C GLY A 40 5.59 -17.00 27.18
N ASN A 41 5.82 -15.69 27.16
CA ASN A 41 5.46 -14.78 28.23
C ASN A 41 4.03 -14.25 28.04
N THR A 42 3.34 -13.89 29.13
CA THR A 42 1.98 -13.32 29.08
C THR A 42 1.88 -11.97 28.38
N SER A 43 3.01 -11.29 28.18
CA SER A 43 3.10 -10.04 27.41
C SER A 43 3.14 -10.24 25.89
N ASP A 44 3.49 -11.44 25.40
CA ASP A 44 3.74 -11.71 23.98
C ASP A 44 2.48 -11.53 23.09
N PRO A 45 1.28 -11.99 23.50
CA PRO A 45 0.08 -11.74 22.70
C PRO A 45 -0.26 -10.26 22.55
N ILE A 46 0.01 -9.46 23.59
CA ILE A 46 -0.23 -8.00 23.56
C ILE A 46 0.78 -7.34 22.58
N ARG A 47 2.05 -7.71 22.67
CA ARG A 47 3.07 -7.22 21.71
C ARG A 47 2.73 -7.64 20.28
N ALA A 48 2.33 -8.89 20.06
CA ALA A 48 1.91 -9.38 18.75
C ALA A 48 0.75 -8.57 18.17
N ALA A 49 -0.25 -8.21 18.99
CA ALA A 49 -1.35 -7.34 18.58
C ALA A 49 -0.85 -5.96 18.15
N ILE A 50 0.10 -5.38 18.89
CA ILE A 50 0.72 -4.08 18.54
C ILE A 50 1.53 -4.22 17.24
N TRP A 51 2.30 -5.29 17.05
CA TRP A 51 3.06 -5.51 15.82
C TRP A 51 2.15 -5.65 14.60
N LEU A 52 1.06 -6.41 14.69
CA LEU A 52 0.07 -6.51 13.62
C LEU A 52 -0.54 -5.14 13.28
N TRP A 53 -0.86 -4.36 14.32
CA TRP A 53 -1.39 -3.01 14.15
C TRP A 53 -0.35 -2.04 13.54
N LEU A 54 0.93 -2.10 13.95
CA LEU A 54 2.03 -1.32 13.35
C LEU A 54 2.28 -1.75 11.90
N GLY A 55 2.18 -3.06 11.59
CA GLY A 55 2.24 -3.57 10.23
C GLY A 55 1.15 -2.99 9.33
N ALA A 56 -0.08 -2.82 9.87
CA ALA A 56 -1.16 -2.12 9.17
C ALA A 56 -0.89 -0.61 8.95
N HIS A 57 0.12 -0.03 9.62
CA HIS A 57 0.62 1.33 9.36
C HIS A 57 1.84 1.34 8.43
N HIS A 58 2.20 0.21 7.85
CA HIS A 58 3.38 0.08 6.98
C HIS A 58 4.71 0.41 7.66
N ILE A 59 4.77 0.22 8.98
CA ILE A 59 5.99 0.40 9.79
C ILE A 59 6.82 -0.88 9.70
N PRO A 60 8.07 -0.82 9.18
CA PRO A 60 8.91 -1.99 9.04
C PRO A 60 9.39 -2.54 10.39
N PHE A 61 9.92 -3.77 10.37
CA PHE A 61 10.48 -4.44 11.54
C PHE A 61 11.88 -4.98 11.24
N THR A 62 12.77 -4.87 12.19
CA THR A 62 13.97 -5.70 12.28
C THR A 62 13.60 -6.94 13.08
N VAL A 63 13.93 -8.11 12.56
CA VAL A 63 13.57 -9.40 13.15
C VAL A 63 14.85 -10.19 13.38
N ASN A 64 15.05 -10.70 14.59
CA ASN A 64 16.16 -11.55 14.95
C ASN A 64 15.61 -12.89 15.46
N LEU A 65 15.57 -13.89 14.58
CA LEU A 65 15.06 -15.23 14.87
C LEU A 65 16.19 -16.24 14.81
N ALA A 66 16.41 -16.96 15.90
CA ALA A 66 17.42 -18.02 16.00
C ALA A 66 18.84 -17.63 15.54
N GLY A 67 19.23 -16.37 15.77
CA GLY A 67 20.56 -15.84 15.42
C GLY A 67 20.70 -15.34 13.97
N ALA A 68 19.63 -15.40 13.17
CA ALA A 68 19.55 -14.77 11.85
C ALA A 68 18.83 -13.43 11.94
N ALA A 69 19.53 -12.34 11.61
CA ALA A 69 18.94 -11.01 11.50
C ALA A 69 18.26 -10.87 10.14
N GLY A 70 17.02 -10.36 10.16
CA GLY A 70 16.23 -10.11 8.95
C GLY A 70 15.49 -8.80 9.03
N PHE A 71 14.96 -8.35 7.89
CA PHE A 71 14.17 -7.14 7.78
C PHE A 71 12.81 -7.45 7.15
N LEU A 72 11.74 -7.02 7.82
CA LEU A 72 10.37 -7.21 7.34
C LEU A 72 9.80 -5.85 6.95
N SER A 73 9.73 -5.58 5.66
CA SER A 73 9.17 -4.34 5.10
C SER A 73 8.16 -4.56 3.98
N TYR A 74 8.08 -5.77 3.42
CA TYR A 74 7.00 -6.11 2.49
C TYR A 74 5.73 -6.40 3.27
N LEU A 75 5.03 -5.32 3.65
CA LEU A 75 3.85 -5.37 4.50
C LEU A 75 2.56 -5.32 3.67
N PRO A 76 1.45 -5.90 4.17
CA PRO A 76 0.18 -5.96 3.44
C PRO A 76 -0.46 -4.58 3.32
N LEU A 77 -0.36 -3.97 2.15
CA LEU A 77 -0.83 -2.59 1.88
C LEU A 77 -2.34 -2.44 2.10
N GLY A 78 -3.12 -3.47 1.83
CA GLY A 78 -4.57 -3.47 2.07
C GLY A 78 -4.95 -3.32 3.54
N ALA A 79 -4.07 -3.71 4.47
CA ALA A 79 -4.31 -3.56 5.90
C ALA A 79 -4.38 -2.09 6.35
N VAL A 80 -3.76 -1.16 5.60
CA VAL A 80 -3.82 0.31 5.85
C VAL A 80 -5.26 0.84 5.84
N VAL A 81 -6.16 0.16 5.12
CA VAL A 81 -7.59 0.54 5.05
C VAL A 81 -8.24 0.52 6.43
N LEU A 82 -7.83 -0.37 7.33
CA LEU A 82 -8.41 -0.50 8.66
C LEU A 82 -8.16 0.75 9.52
N PRO A 83 -6.90 1.16 9.79
CA PRO A 83 -6.65 2.40 10.53
C PRO A 83 -7.16 3.63 9.78
N PHE A 84 -7.08 3.66 8.44
CA PHE A 84 -7.59 4.78 7.65
C PHE A 84 -9.09 5.01 7.86
N LEU A 85 -9.93 3.98 7.76
CA LEU A 85 -11.37 4.08 7.94
C LEU A 85 -11.75 4.40 9.39
N ALA A 86 -11.06 3.79 10.36
CA ALA A 86 -11.28 4.07 11.78
C ALA A 86 -10.95 5.52 12.13
N LEU A 87 -9.81 6.04 11.64
CA LEU A 87 -9.40 7.44 11.83
C LEU A 87 -10.35 8.42 11.14
N ARG A 88 -10.76 8.12 9.90
CA ARG A 88 -11.75 8.93 9.17
C ARG A 88 -13.05 9.04 9.95
N SER A 89 -13.58 7.92 10.45
CA SER A 89 -14.80 7.88 11.28
C SER A 89 -14.60 8.63 12.60
N GLY A 90 -13.48 8.41 13.29
CA GLY A 90 -13.13 9.09 14.54
C GLY A 90 -13.03 10.61 14.37
N PHE A 91 -12.41 11.08 13.29
CA PHE A 91 -12.30 12.50 12.97
C PHE A 91 -13.67 13.13 12.66
N SER A 92 -14.54 12.46 11.89
CA SER A 92 -15.90 12.94 11.64
C SER A 92 -16.69 13.11 12.94
N LYS A 93 -16.54 12.17 13.90
CA LYS A 93 -17.13 12.29 15.23
C LYS A 93 -16.51 13.40 16.06
N ALA A 94 -15.21 13.68 15.91
CA ALA A 94 -14.54 14.79 16.56
C ALA A 94 -15.11 16.13 16.08
N LEU A 95 -15.24 16.32 14.77
CA LEU A 95 -15.84 17.51 14.18
C LEU A 95 -17.28 17.74 14.67
N TYR A 96 -18.10 16.68 14.69
CA TYR A 96 -19.47 16.76 15.20
C TYR A 96 -19.52 17.21 16.66
N LYS A 97 -18.65 16.70 17.53
CA LYS A 97 -18.59 17.07 18.95
C LYS A 97 -18.07 18.50 19.20
N LEU A 98 -17.25 19.02 18.28
CA LEU A 98 -16.74 20.38 18.39
C LEU A 98 -17.78 21.43 18.00
N HIS A 99 -18.91 21.05 17.36
CA HIS A 99 -20.00 21.96 16.99
C HIS A 99 -19.52 23.27 16.30
N MET A 100 -18.47 23.19 15.46
CA MET A 100 -17.81 24.33 14.82
C MET A 100 -17.04 25.27 15.78
N ASP A 101 -16.82 24.89 17.05
CA ASP A 101 -16.00 25.63 18.01
C ASP A 101 -14.49 25.48 17.70
N TYR A 102 -14.09 25.84 16.48
CA TYR A 102 -12.69 25.85 16.05
C TYR A 102 -12.44 26.92 14.98
N HIS A 103 -11.25 27.53 14.99
CA HIS A 103 -10.91 28.60 14.04
C HIS A 103 -10.70 28.08 12.61
N SER A 104 -10.12 26.89 12.48
CA SER A 104 -9.93 26.24 11.17
C SER A 104 -9.97 24.74 11.27
N ILE A 105 -10.54 24.11 10.27
CA ILE A 105 -10.54 22.64 10.15
C ILE A 105 -9.11 22.08 10.01
N ALA A 106 -8.18 22.87 9.43
CA ALA A 106 -6.78 22.49 9.31
C ALA A 106 -6.11 22.29 10.67
N MET A 107 -6.39 23.20 11.64
CA MET A 107 -5.90 23.05 13.01
C MET A 107 -6.41 21.77 13.66
N VAL A 108 -7.71 21.45 13.50
CA VAL A 108 -8.28 20.21 14.05
C VAL A 108 -7.63 18.98 13.41
N ARG A 109 -7.42 18.99 12.07
CA ARG A 109 -6.74 17.91 11.34
C ARG A 109 -5.33 17.66 11.87
N VAL A 110 -4.53 18.73 11.95
CA VAL A 110 -3.15 18.62 12.43
C VAL A 110 -3.12 18.14 13.87
N THR A 111 -3.94 18.73 14.76
CA THR A 111 -4.00 18.31 16.17
C THR A 111 -4.40 16.84 16.31
N TYR A 112 -5.44 16.39 15.59
CA TYR A 112 -5.90 15.01 15.61
C TYR A 112 -4.82 14.06 15.11
N SER A 113 -4.16 14.40 13.98
CA SER A 113 -3.09 13.58 13.40
C SER A 113 -1.87 13.50 14.32
N LEU A 114 -1.45 14.62 14.94
CA LEU A 114 -0.31 14.64 15.86
C LEU A 114 -0.58 13.81 17.14
N VAL A 115 -1.78 13.91 17.70
CA VAL A 115 -2.13 13.09 18.90
C VAL A 115 -2.11 11.61 18.54
N TYR A 116 -2.64 11.23 17.37
CA TYR A 116 -2.58 9.83 16.92
C TYR A 116 -1.14 9.36 16.72
N THR A 117 -0.35 10.15 16.03
CA THR A 117 1.07 9.89 15.77
C THR A 117 1.86 9.67 17.05
N LEU A 118 1.60 10.47 18.08
CA LEU A 118 2.24 10.31 19.38
C LEU A 118 1.94 8.91 19.97
N PHE A 119 0.67 8.49 19.96
CA PHE A 119 0.31 7.15 20.45
C PHE A 119 0.98 6.03 19.65
N VAL A 120 0.98 6.12 18.31
CA VAL A 120 1.62 5.11 17.46
C VAL A 120 3.12 5.02 17.76
N THR A 121 3.79 6.16 17.88
CA THR A 121 5.24 6.22 18.15
C THR A 121 5.58 5.64 19.51
N VAL A 122 4.83 6.00 20.55
CA VAL A 122 5.01 5.46 21.90
C VAL A 122 4.78 3.95 21.92
N LEU A 123 3.71 3.46 21.30
CA LEU A 123 3.44 2.02 21.23
C LEU A 123 4.49 1.27 20.42
N ALA A 124 4.99 1.85 19.32
CA ALA A 124 6.08 1.25 18.55
C ALA A 124 7.37 1.12 19.37
N PHE A 125 7.68 2.12 20.21
CA PHE A 125 8.82 2.08 21.10
C PHE A 125 8.65 1.05 22.21
N LEU A 126 7.47 0.98 22.85
CA LEU A 126 7.18 0.05 23.95
C LEU A 126 7.05 -1.41 23.50
N ALA A 127 6.73 -1.65 22.22
CA ALA A 127 6.54 -3.00 21.68
C ALA A 127 7.85 -3.66 21.21
N GLN A 128 9.00 -3.05 21.46
CA GLN A 128 10.29 -3.65 21.15
C GLN A 128 10.56 -4.91 22.00
N SER A 129 11.18 -5.91 21.38
CA SER A 129 11.67 -7.11 22.02
C SER A 129 12.98 -7.55 21.38
N ASP A 130 13.69 -8.51 22.01
CA ASP A 130 14.96 -9.02 21.47
C ASP A 130 14.81 -9.68 20.11
N GLY A 131 13.66 -10.30 19.87
CA GLY A 131 13.37 -11.00 18.59
C GLY A 131 12.73 -10.13 17.51
N VAL A 132 11.95 -9.11 17.89
CA VAL A 132 11.20 -8.26 16.94
C VAL A 132 11.24 -6.81 17.39
N GLN A 133 11.77 -5.95 16.55
CA GLN A 133 11.94 -4.53 16.81
C GLN A 133 11.26 -3.69 15.73
N PRO A 134 10.10 -3.08 16.01
CA PRO A 134 9.54 -2.08 15.12
C PRO A 134 10.53 -0.94 14.88
N VAL A 135 10.66 -0.49 13.63
CA VAL A 135 11.49 0.68 13.27
C VAL A 135 10.74 1.94 13.74
N TRP A 136 10.77 2.17 15.07
CA TRP A 136 9.94 3.14 15.78
C TRP A 136 10.13 4.59 15.29
N TYR A 137 11.31 4.95 14.78
CA TYR A 137 11.60 6.30 14.27
C TYR A 137 10.91 6.58 12.92
N LEU A 138 10.44 5.55 12.21
CA LEU A 138 9.59 5.71 11.03
C LEU A 138 8.09 5.78 11.38
N ALA A 139 7.71 5.34 12.58
CA ALA A 139 6.33 5.33 13.02
C ALA A 139 5.66 6.73 12.96
N PRO A 140 6.30 7.84 13.38
CA PRO A 140 5.68 9.15 13.27
C PRO A 140 5.38 9.57 11.83
N ILE A 141 6.23 9.20 10.87
CA ILE A 141 6.05 9.58 9.46
C ILE A 141 4.83 8.86 8.88
N PHE A 142 4.81 7.53 8.94
CA PHE A 142 3.73 6.74 8.34
C PHE A 142 2.39 6.98 9.03
N SER A 143 2.36 7.02 10.37
CA SER A 143 1.11 7.24 11.10
C SER A 143 0.54 8.63 10.91
N PHE A 144 1.39 9.67 10.85
CA PHE A 144 0.96 11.03 10.55
C PHE A 144 0.35 11.12 9.14
N LEU A 145 1.01 10.55 8.14
CA LEU A 145 0.50 10.56 6.77
C LEU A 145 -0.86 9.86 6.68
N ILE A 146 -1.00 8.66 7.25
CA ILE A 146 -2.27 7.92 7.24
C ILE A 146 -3.37 8.73 7.96
N ALA A 147 -3.08 9.26 9.15
CA ALA A 147 -4.04 10.04 9.92
C ALA A 147 -4.44 11.33 9.18
N TYR A 148 -3.47 12.07 8.64
CA TYR A 148 -3.72 13.30 7.92
C TYR A 148 -4.58 13.07 6.66
N PHE A 149 -4.26 12.04 5.86
CA PHE A 149 -5.06 11.68 4.69
C PHE A 149 -6.46 11.21 5.08
N ALA A 150 -6.61 10.44 6.16
CA ALA A 150 -7.91 10.02 6.67
C ALA A 150 -8.78 11.23 7.07
N THR A 151 -8.19 12.21 7.78
CA THR A 151 -8.89 13.45 8.16
C THR A 151 -9.20 14.35 6.96
N PHE A 152 -8.35 14.33 5.94
CA PHE A 152 -8.55 15.11 4.71
C PHE A 152 -9.77 14.62 3.93
N THR A 153 -9.99 13.31 3.87
CA THR A 153 -11.15 12.70 3.20
C THR A 153 -12.44 12.77 4.02
N ALA A 154 -12.38 13.05 5.31
CA ALA A 154 -13.54 13.13 6.21
C ALA A 154 -14.21 14.50 6.24
N GLY A 155 -13.53 15.55 5.82
CA GLY A 155 -14.07 16.91 5.82
C GLY A 155 -14.75 17.29 4.51
N ASN A 156 -15.68 18.24 4.55
CA ASN A 156 -16.33 18.74 3.35
C ASN A 156 -15.31 19.40 2.40
N GLY A 157 -15.07 18.76 1.27
CA GLY A 157 -14.67 19.41 0.05
C GLY A 157 -13.26 19.98 -0.02
N ALA A 158 -12.23 19.22 0.32
CA ALA A 158 -10.94 19.53 -0.25
C ALA A 158 -11.02 19.33 -1.77
N ARG A 159 -11.19 20.42 -2.49
CA ARG A 159 -11.15 20.39 -3.95
C ARG A 159 -9.70 20.08 -4.37
N LEU A 160 -9.50 18.92 -4.99
CA LEU A 160 -8.22 18.61 -5.61
C LEU A 160 -7.97 19.61 -6.76
N SER A 161 -6.74 20.08 -6.90
CA SER A 161 -6.37 20.86 -8.08
C SER A 161 -6.50 19.99 -9.34
N THR A 162 -6.75 20.61 -10.48
CA THR A 162 -6.96 19.91 -11.75
C THR A 162 -5.85 18.92 -12.08
N PRO A 163 -4.54 19.24 -11.94
CA PRO A 163 -3.47 18.28 -12.20
C PRO A 163 -3.50 17.08 -11.24
N VAL A 164 -3.80 17.30 -9.95
CA VAL A 164 -3.91 16.22 -8.96
C VAL A 164 -5.09 15.29 -9.28
N LEU A 165 -6.22 15.86 -9.71
CA LEU A 165 -7.39 15.09 -10.12
C LEU A 165 -7.09 14.22 -11.35
N TYR A 166 -6.42 14.77 -12.36
CA TYR A 166 -6.07 14.01 -13.56
C TYR A 166 -5.04 12.92 -13.28
N ALA A 167 -4.01 13.21 -12.49
CA ALA A 167 -3.04 12.23 -12.05
C ALA A 167 -3.68 11.09 -11.23
N SER A 168 -4.57 11.42 -10.28
CA SER A 168 -5.28 10.42 -9.49
C SER A 168 -6.19 9.52 -10.34
N ARG A 169 -6.87 10.08 -11.36
CA ARG A 169 -7.66 9.32 -12.32
C ARG A 169 -6.79 8.36 -13.14
N ALA A 170 -5.64 8.84 -13.65
CA ALA A 170 -4.72 8.03 -14.43
C ALA A 170 -4.18 6.85 -13.59
N LEU A 171 -3.73 7.11 -12.37
CA LEU A 171 -3.27 6.06 -11.44
C LEU A 171 -4.40 5.09 -11.08
N ALA A 172 -5.62 5.58 -10.85
CA ALA A 172 -6.78 4.74 -10.58
C ALA A 172 -7.13 3.82 -11.75
N VAL A 173 -7.03 4.29 -13.00
CA VAL A 173 -7.21 3.46 -14.20
C VAL A 173 -6.16 2.35 -14.25
N LEU A 174 -4.87 2.69 -14.08
CA LEU A 174 -3.78 1.72 -14.14
C LEU A 174 -3.91 0.65 -13.05
N VAL A 175 -4.10 1.08 -11.81
CA VAL A 175 -4.27 0.16 -10.66
C VAL A 175 -5.56 -0.65 -10.80
N GLY A 176 -6.66 -0.03 -11.25
CA GLY A 176 -7.94 -0.71 -11.49
C GLY A 176 -7.83 -1.81 -12.54
N LEU A 177 -7.16 -1.54 -13.67
CA LEU A 177 -6.89 -2.56 -14.69
C LEU A 177 -6.01 -3.69 -14.16
N SER A 178 -5.02 -3.37 -13.31
CA SER A 178 -4.19 -4.38 -12.65
C SER A 178 -5.00 -5.27 -11.71
N PHE A 179 -5.97 -4.73 -10.98
CA PHE A 179 -6.90 -5.52 -10.16
C PHE A 179 -7.83 -6.40 -10.98
N ILE A 180 -8.35 -5.89 -12.11
CA ILE A 180 -9.17 -6.70 -13.03
C ILE A 180 -8.37 -7.89 -13.55
N TYR A 181 -7.14 -7.65 -14.00
CA TYR A 181 -6.30 -8.73 -14.48
C TYR A 181 -5.91 -9.71 -13.36
N LEU A 182 -5.60 -9.21 -12.17
CA LEU A 182 -5.35 -10.05 -10.99
C LEU A 182 -6.55 -10.93 -10.66
N ALA A 183 -7.78 -10.41 -10.74
CA ALA A 183 -8.98 -11.20 -10.53
C ALA A 183 -9.11 -12.33 -11.55
N ILE A 184 -8.79 -12.08 -12.83
CA ILE A 184 -8.75 -13.10 -13.88
C ILE A 184 -7.68 -14.16 -13.54
N LEU A 185 -6.48 -13.76 -13.11
CA LEU A 185 -5.42 -14.69 -12.72
C LEU A 185 -5.84 -15.57 -11.53
N ILE A 186 -6.44 -14.99 -10.49
CA ILE A 186 -6.93 -15.75 -9.32
C ILE A 186 -7.96 -16.78 -9.77
N PHE A 187 -8.89 -16.40 -10.64
CA PHE A 187 -9.91 -17.31 -11.15
C PHE A 187 -9.30 -18.44 -12.01
N THR A 188 -8.36 -18.13 -12.89
CA THR A 188 -7.75 -19.12 -13.79
C THR A 188 -6.75 -20.05 -13.08
N HIS A 189 -6.10 -19.58 -12.00
CA HIS A 189 -5.09 -20.33 -11.25
C HIS A 189 -5.60 -20.83 -9.88
N HIS A 190 -6.91 -20.88 -9.66
CA HIS A 190 -7.51 -21.27 -8.38
C HIS A 190 -7.01 -22.62 -7.86
N ALA A 191 -6.81 -23.61 -8.76
CA ALA A 191 -6.31 -24.93 -8.39
C ALA A 191 -4.88 -24.88 -7.81
N THR A 192 -4.02 -24.00 -8.33
CA THR A 192 -2.65 -23.80 -7.79
C THR A 192 -2.69 -23.12 -6.43
N ILE A 193 -3.57 -22.11 -6.27
CA ILE A 193 -3.80 -21.40 -4.99
C ILE A 193 -4.30 -22.41 -3.92
N GLU A 194 -5.24 -23.26 -4.28
CA GLU A 194 -5.78 -24.31 -3.41
C GLU A 194 -4.69 -25.29 -2.98
N LYS A 195 -3.86 -25.78 -3.90
CA LYS A 195 -2.72 -26.65 -3.58
C LYS A 195 -1.75 -26.00 -2.60
N LEU A 196 -1.37 -24.74 -2.82
CA LEU A 196 -0.49 -24.00 -1.90
C LEU A 196 -1.13 -23.82 -0.52
N THR A 197 -2.43 -23.56 -0.47
CA THR A 197 -3.18 -23.47 0.79
C THR A 197 -3.20 -24.81 1.53
N THR A 198 -3.39 -25.91 0.81
CA THR A 198 -3.41 -27.27 1.39
C THR A 198 -2.03 -27.64 1.96
N VAL A 199 -0.94 -27.28 1.28
CA VAL A 199 0.43 -27.51 1.78
C VAL A 199 0.69 -26.81 3.12
N LEU A 200 0.12 -25.61 3.32
CA LEU A 200 0.23 -24.88 4.59
C LEU A 200 -0.56 -25.51 5.73
N ALA A 201 -1.58 -26.32 5.42
CA ALA A 201 -2.45 -26.99 6.38
C ALA A 201 -2.92 -26.11 7.57
N PRO A 202 -3.47 -24.91 7.33
CA PRO A 202 -3.64 -23.88 8.38
C PRO A 202 -4.76 -24.21 9.39
N GLY A 203 -5.52 -25.27 9.20
CA GLY A 203 -6.74 -25.55 9.97
C GLY A 203 -7.82 -24.48 9.73
N VAL A 204 -8.92 -24.54 10.49
CA VAL A 204 -10.06 -23.62 10.28
C VAL A 204 -9.71 -22.18 10.69
N PHE A 205 -9.20 -21.98 11.89
CA PHE A 205 -8.86 -20.65 12.40
C PHE A 205 -7.72 -20.01 11.61
N GLY A 206 -6.63 -20.75 11.40
CA GLY A 206 -5.50 -20.30 10.58
C GLY A 206 -5.91 -20.03 9.13
N GLY A 207 -6.85 -20.81 8.58
CA GLY A 207 -7.40 -20.62 7.24
C GLY A 207 -8.11 -19.27 7.07
N VAL A 208 -8.90 -18.86 8.07
CA VAL A 208 -9.55 -17.53 8.07
C VAL A 208 -8.50 -16.42 8.13
N LEU A 209 -7.49 -16.56 8.98
CA LEU A 209 -6.41 -15.56 9.07
C LEU A 209 -5.58 -15.49 7.79
N LEU A 210 -5.26 -16.64 7.20
CA LEU A 210 -4.57 -16.71 5.91
C LEU A 210 -5.39 -16.08 4.78
N PHE A 211 -6.70 -16.31 4.75
CA PHE A 211 -7.60 -15.67 3.79
C PHE A 211 -7.60 -14.15 3.93
N LEU A 212 -7.72 -13.64 5.16
CA LEU A 212 -7.63 -12.18 5.42
C LEU A 212 -6.26 -11.61 5.02
N LEU A 213 -5.18 -12.32 5.33
CA LEU A 213 -3.84 -11.93 4.94
C LEU A 213 -3.70 -11.84 3.41
N ASN A 214 -4.23 -12.83 2.68
CA ASN A 214 -4.26 -12.80 1.22
C ASN A 214 -5.04 -11.57 0.71
N ILE A 215 -6.22 -11.26 1.26
CA ILE A 215 -6.98 -10.05 0.89
C ILE A 215 -6.15 -8.78 1.12
N PHE A 216 -5.45 -8.68 2.24
CA PHE A 216 -4.62 -7.50 2.53
C PHE A 216 -3.39 -7.38 1.63
N TYR A 217 -2.90 -8.48 1.06
CA TYR A 217 -1.81 -8.46 0.08
C TYR A 217 -2.27 -8.23 -1.37
N LEU A 218 -3.57 -8.28 -1.68
CA LEU A 218 -4.06 -8.03 -3.05
C LEU A 218 -3.54 -6.72 -3.67
N PRO A 219 -3.48 -5.57 -2.95
CA PRO A 219 -2.92 -4.35 -3.53
C PRO A 219 -1.43 -4.48 -3.87
N ASN A 220 -0.62 -5.17 -3.05
CA ASN A 220 0.79 -5.40 -3.34
C ASN A 220 0.94 -6.22 -4.64
N ILE A 221 0.17 -7.29 -4.79
CA ILE A 221 0.18 -8.12 -6.00
C ILE A 221 -0.34 -7.34 -7.21
N ALA A 222 -1.35 -6.48 -7.06
CA ALA A 222 -1.83 -5.64 -8.14
C ALA A 222 -0.74 -4.64 -8.62
N ILE A 223 0.07 -4.09 -7.71
CA ILE A 223 1.23 -3.28 -8.07
C ILE A 223 2.29 -4.13 -8.79
N SER A 224 2.51 -5.39 -8.39
CA SER A 224 3.41 -6.32 -9.08
C SER A 224 2.90 -6.65 -10.49
N VAL A 225 1.59 -6.81 -10.68
CA VAL A 225 0.94 -6.95 -12.00
C VAL A 225 1.17 -5.71 -12.86
N LEU A 226 1.00 -4.50 -12.29
CA LEU A 226 1.28 -3.26 -13.01
C LEU A 226 2.74 -3.19 -13.44
N SER A 227 3.67 -3.57 -12.58
CA SER A 227 5.10 -3.60 -12.88
C SER A 227 5.45 -4.64 -13.95
N TYR A 228 4.84 -5.82 -13.88
CA TYR A 228 4.99 -6.84 -14.92
C TYR A 228 4.58 -6.29 -16.28
N PHE A 229 3.42 -5.66 -16.37
CA PHE A 229 2.91 -5.12 -17.62
C PHE A 229 3.64 -3.88 -18.13
N SER A 230 4.26 -3.08 -17.27
CA SER A 230 5.14 -1.99 -17.72
C SER A 230 6.46 -2.49 -18.34
N GLY A 231 6.75 -3.80 -18.21
CA GLY A 231 8.01 -4.40 -18.61
C GLY A 231 9.11 -4.34 -17.56
N ALA A 232 8.88 -3.63 -16.43
CA ALA A 232 9.84 -3.54 -15.33
C ALA A 232 9.97 -4.86 -14.56
N GLY A 233 8.88 -5.66 -14.47
CA GLY A 233 8.88 -6.91 -13.71
C GLY A 233 8.80 -6.71 -12.19
N PHE A 234 8.90 -7.82 -11.47
CA PHE A 234 8.93 -7.86 -10.00
C PHE A 234 9.78 -9.04 -9.52
N ALA A 235 10.16 -9.02 -8.25
CA ALA A 235 10.95 -10.06 -7.60
C ALA A 235 10.15 -10.81 -6.52
N VAL A 236 10.46 -12.09 -6.34
CA VAL A 236 10.00 -12.91 -5.23
C VAL A 236 11.23 -13.61 -4.63
N GLY A 237 12.07 -12.82 -3.96
CA GLY A 237 13.37 -13.21 -3.47
C GLY A 237 14.52 -12.56 -4.22
N SER A 238 15.69 -12.50 -3.57
CA SER A 238 16.86 -11.74 -4.03
C SER A 238 17.40 -12.19 -5.40
N ASN A 239 17.24 -13.48 -5.73
CA ASN A 239 17.71 -14.08 -6.97
C ASN A 239 16.57 -14.32 -7.97
N SER A 240 15.43 -13.65 -7.83
CA SER A 240 14.32 -13.83 -8.75
C SER A 240 14.03 -12.54 -9.52
N HIS A 241 13.64 -12.70 -10.80
CA HIS A 241 13.12 -11.62 -11.62
C HIS A 241 12.05 -12.18 -12.56
N ILE A 242 10.86 -11.62 -12.48
CA ILE A 242 9.71 -12.07 -13.26
C ILE A 242 9.20 -10.88 -14.05
N SER A 243 9.44 -10.91 -15.36
CA SER A 243 8.96 -9.92 -16.31
C SER A 243 8.38 -10.61 -17.54
N PRO A 244 7.68 -9.90 -18.42
CA PRO A 244 7.20 -10.48 -19.68
C PRO A 244 8.31 -11.01 -20.58
N PHE A 245 9.52 -10.47 -20.43
CA PHE A 245 10.67 -10.70 -21.33
C PHE A 245 11.68 -11.68 -20.72
N SER A 246 11.72 -11.82 -19.40
CA SER A 246 12.63 -12.71 -18.71
C SER A 246 11.98 -13.30 -17.47
N ARG A 247 12.25 -14.57 -17.20
CA ARG A 247 11.78 -15.27 -16.02
C ARG A 247 12.93 -16.03 -15.39
N HIS A 248 13.33 -15.55 -14.23
CA HIS A 248 14.25 -16.27 -13.37
C HIS A 248 13.61 -16.39 -11.98
N ILE A 249 13.44 -17.59 -11.49
CA ILE A 249 12.79 -17.89 -10.21
C ILE A 249 13.65 -18.90 -9.49
N ASP A 250 14.01 -18.57 -8.26
CA ASP A 250 14.68 -19.46 -7.32
C ASP A 250 13.62 -20.09 -6.38
N GLN A 251 13.83 -20.09 -5.09
CA GLN A 251 12.87 -20.61 -4.13
C GLN A 251 11.71 -19.63 -3.92
N ILE A 252 10.49 -20.13 -4.07
CA ILE A 252 9.27 -19.35 -3.80
C ILE A 252 8.65 -19.80 -2.49
N PRO A 253 8.30 -18.88 -1.56
CA PRO A 253 7.56 -19.25 -0.37
C PRO A 253 6.18 -19.83 -0.73
N ALA A 254 5.69 -20.77 0.07
CA ALA A 254 4.36 -21.36 -0.10
C ALA A 254 3.25 -20.38 0.32
N PHE A 255 3.18 -19.22 -0.34
CA PHE A 255 2.14 -18.23 -0.12
C PHE A 255 1.07 -18.36 -1.22
N PRO A 256 -0.22 -18.56 -0.88
CA PRO A 256 -1.24 -18.93 -1.86
C PRO A 256 -1.38 -17.96 -3.04
N LEU A 257 -1.29 -16.64 -2.81
CA LEU A 257 -1.36 -15.66 -3.90
C LEU A 257 -0.19 -15.73 -4.88
N LEU A 258 0.93 -16.35 -4.53
CA LEU A 258 2.02 -16.56 -5.49
C LEU A 258 1.69 -17.64 -6.54
N GLY A 259 0.61 -18.38 -6.34
CA GLY A 259 0.05 -19.27 -7.35
C GLY A 259 -0.43 -18.59 -8.64
N VAL A 260 -0.56 -17.24 -8.63
CA VAL A 260 -0.90 -16.45 -9.82
C VAL A 260 0.32 -16.06 -10.68
N ILE A 261 1.54 -16.41 -10.25
CA ILE A 261 2.77 -16.08 -10.99
C ILE A 261 2.73 -16.77 -12.35
N PRO A 262 2.96 -16.04 -13.47
CA PRO A 262 2.97 -16.62 -14.80
C PRO A 262 4.03 -17.73 -14.93
N GLU A 263 3.65 -18.86 -15.51
CA GLU A 263 4.58 -20.00 -15.74
C GLU A 263 5.53 -19.76 -16.92
N SER A 264 5.16 -18.87 -17.83
CA SER A 264 5.92 -18.55 -19.04
C SER A 264 5.94 -17.07 -19.34
N THR A 265 6.88 -16.64 -20.18
CA THR A 265 6.90 -15.29 -20.74
C THR A 265 5.68 -15.03 -21.63
N SER A 266 5.07 -13.87 -21.54
CA SER A 266 3.81 -13.56 -22.22
C SER A 266 3.98 -12.48 -23.29
N LYS A 267 3.62 -12.79 -24.53
CA LYS A 267 3.55 -11.81 -25.62
C LYS A 267 2.45 -10.74 -25.40
N PHE A 268 1.47 -11.00 -24.52
CA PHE A 268 0.43 -10.04 -24.15
C PHE A 268 0.95 -8.79 -23.43
N ALA A 269 2.20 -8.81 -22.96
CA ALA A 269 2.84 -7.65 -22.38
C ALA A 269 2.93 -6.45 -23.35
N LEU A 270 3.03 -6.69 -24.65
CA LEU A 270 3.01 -5.61 -25.64
C LEU A 270 1.68 -4.85 -25.64
N ILE A 271 0.56 -5.56 -25.39
CA ILE A 271 -0.76 -4.91 -25.26
C ILE A 271 -0.78 -4.00 -24.03
N ALA A 272 -0.17 -4.42 -22.94
CA ALA A 272 -0.15 -3.63 -21.71
C ALA A 272 0.73 -2.37 -21.82
N ILE A 273 1.81 -2.41 -22.58
CA ILE A 273 2.60 -1.21 -22.95
C ILE A 273 1.70 -0.21 -23.68
N VAL A 274 0.90 -0.69 -24.64
CA VAL A 274 -0.08 0.15 -25.36
C VAL A 274 -1.08 0.77 -24.40
N VAL A 275 -1.56 0.03 -23.39
CA VAL A 275 -2.48 0.57 -22.38
C VAL A 275 -1.83 1.71 -21.59
N ALA A 276 -0.58 1.59 -21.17
CA ALA A 276 0.14 2.67 -20.48
C ALA A 276 0.31 3.91 -21.37
N ILE A 277 0.62 3.73 -22.67
CA ILE A 277 0.65 4.81 -23.65
C ILE A 277 -0.73 5.46 -23.78
N MET A 278 -1.81 4.67 -23.84
CA MET A 278 -3.19 5.18 -23.92
C MET A 278 -3.60 5.98 -22.68
N VAL A 279 -3.11 5.62 -21.49
CA VAL A 279 -3.29 6.46 -20.29
C VAL A 279 -2.59 7.81 -20.46
N GLY A 280 -1.41 7.85 -21.09
CA GLY A 280 -0.75 9.10 -21.48
C GLY A 280 -1.59 9.94 -22.44
N VAL A 281 -2.20 9.30 -23.45
CA VAL A 281 -3.16 9.95 -24.36
C VAL A 281 -4.32 10.57 -23.57
N LEU A 282 -4.92 9.84 -22.63
CA LEU A 282 -6.01 10.35 -21.80
C LEU A 282 -5.58 11.57 -20.97
N ILE A 283 -4.39 11.55 -20.35
CA ILE A 283 -3.83 12.70 -19.63
C ILE A 283 -3.71 13.91 -20.55
N ALA A 284 -3.21 13.72 -21.78
CA ALA A 284 -3.11 14.81 -22.74
C ALA A 284 -4.48 15.37 -23.13
N LEU A 285 -5.46 14.52 -23.46
CA LEU A 285 -6.81 14.93 -23.80
C LEU A 285 -7.49 15.72 -22.67
N TRP A 286 -7.33 15.31 -21.43
CA TRP A 286 -7.85 16.04 -20.27
C TRP A 286 -7.12 17.37 -20.04
N SER A 287 -5.85 17.46 -20.43
CA SER A 287 -5.01 18.65 -20.20
C SER A 287 -5.13 19.69 -21.31
N ILE A 288 -5.52 19.32 -22.54
CA ILE A 288 -5.63 20.26 -23.69
C ILE A 288 -6.41 21.54 -23.33
N PRO A 289 -7.59 21.49 -22.68
CA PRO A 289 -8.34 22.72 -22.36
C PRO A 289 -7.63 23.63 -21.34
N ASN A 290 -6.68 23.09 -20.56
CA ASN A 290 -6.01 23.78 -19.45
C ASN A 290 -4.55 24.16 -19.78
N GLY A 291 -4.05 23.75 -20.96
CA GLY A 291 -2.73 24.08 -21.48
C GLY A 291 -1.57 23.20 -20.99
N ALA A 292 -0.40 23.45 -21.55
CA ALA A 292 0.81 22.65 -21.34
C ALA A 292 1.28 22.58 -19.87
N THR A 293 1.13 23.66 -19.10
CA THR A 293 1.49 23.70 -17.69
C THR A 293 0.73 22.63 -16.91
N THR A 294 -0.59 22.50 -17.14
CA THR A 294 -1.43 21.46 -16.51
C THR A 294 -0.98 20.06 -16.91
N LEU A 295 -0.60 19.86 -18.20
CA LEU A 295 -0.08 18.59 -18.67
C LEU A 295 1.18 18.18 -17.90
N PHE A 296 2.20 19.05 -17.86
CA PHE A 296 3.47 18.73 -17.19
C PHE A 296 3.30 18.54 -15.67
N GLN A 297 2.46 19.35 -15.03
CA GLN A 297 2.13 19.15 -13.60
C GLN A 297 1.44 17.80 -13.37
N THR A 298 0.51 17.40 -14.24
CA THR A 298 -0.17 16.10 -14.16
C THR A 298 0.82 14.96 -14.33
N LEU A 299 1.71 15.03 -15.34
CA LEU A 299 2.74 14.01 -15.57
C LEU A 299 3.70 13.89 -14.38
N PHE A 300 4.14 15.00 -13.82
CA PHE A 300 5.00 15.02 -12.63
C PHE A 300 4.31 14.37 -11.43
N ILE A 301 3.06 14.75 -11.14
CA ILE A 301 2.29 14.17 -10.03
C ILE A 301 2.03 12.68 -10.25
N THR A 302 1.77 12.26 -11.51
CA THR A 302 1.63 10.84 -11.86
C THR A 302 2.93 10.08 -11.60
N ALA A 303 4.08 10.66 -11.96
CA ALA A 303 5.39 10.04 -11.70
C ALA A 303 5.67 9.90 -10.20
N VAL A 304 5.40 10.94 -9.42
CA VAL A 304 5.52 10.88 -7.95
C VAL A 304 4.57 9.82 -7.37
N GLY A 305 3.31 9.78 -7.83
CA GLY A 305 2.34 8.77 -7.40
C GLY A 305 2.77 7.35 -7.74
N THR A 306 3.35 7.14 -8.94
CA THR A 306 3.92 5.85 -9.33
C THR A 306 5.09 5.44 -8.43
N ALA A 307 5.99 6.39 -8.11
CA ALA A 307 7.11 6.13 -7.19
C ALA A 307 6.62 5.74 -5.78
N ILE A 308 5.58 6.40 -5.29
CA ILE A 308 4.95 6.05 -4.01
C ILE A 308 4.33 4.65 -4.07
N LEU A 309 3.58 4.32 -5.13
CA LEU A 309 3.02 2.97 -5.31
C LEU A 309 4.12 1.92 -5.39
N ALA A 310 5.21 2.20 -6.12
CA ALA A 310 6.35 1.31 -6.21
C ALA A 310 7.04 1.09 -4.86
N TYR A 311 7.22 2.15 -4.07
CA TYR A 311 7.75 2.05 -2.72
C TYR A 311 6.87 1.18 -1.81
N LEU A 312 5.55 1.39 -1.84
CA LEU A 312 4.59 0.63 -1.04
C LEU A 312 4.44 -0.83 -1.52
N GLY A 313 4.72 -1.11 -2.79
CA GLY A 313 4.70 -2.45 -3.38
C GLY A 313 6.04 -3.17 -3.35
N SER A 314 7.07 -2.62 -2.69
CA SER A 314 8.41 -3.18 -2.56
C SER A 314 8.77 -3.47 -1.11
N GLY A 315 9.73 -4.36 -0.89
CA GLY A 315 10.22 -4.63 0.46
C GLY A 315 11.07 -5.89 0.57
N ALA A 316 11.22 -6.36 1.80
CA ALA A 316 11.93 -7.57 2.17
C ALA A 316 11.08 -8.42 3.13
N LEU A 317 11.30 -9.74 3.10
CA LEU A 317 10.69 -10.71 3.99
C LEU A 317 11.78 -11.49 4.73
N ILE A 318 12.14 -11.03 5.91
CA ILE A 318 12.96 -11.63 6.98
C ILE A 318 14.30 -12.24 6.52
N THR A 319 14.34 -13.22 5.62
CA THR A 319 15.55 -13.95 5.24
C THR A 319 16.34 -13.22 4.14
N GLU A 320 17.67 -13.47 4.05
CA GLU A 320 18.51 -12.92 2.98
C GLU A 320 18.02 -13.34 1.57
N ALA A 321 17.57 -14.59 1.44
CA ALA A 321 16.99 -15.09 0.19
C ALA A 321 15.72 -14.33 -0.23
N MET A 322 14.99 -13.74 0.72
CA MET A 322 13.79 -12.93 0.52
C MET A 322 14.05 -11.44 0.73
N GLY A 323 15.27 -11.00 0.59
CA GLY A 323 15.70 -9.60 0.76
C GLY A 323 15.14 -8.63 -0.29
N ALA A 324 14.65 -9.14 -1.44
CA ALA A 324 13.98 -8.34 -2.45
C ALA A 324 12.65 -9.00 -2.84
N VAL A 325 11.54 -8.39 -2.45
CA VAL A 325 10.18 -8.84 -2.78
C VAL A 325 9.35 -7.66 -3.31
N GLY A 326 8.55 -7.93 -4.33
CA GLY A 326 7.72 -6.92 -4.98
C GLY A 326 8.44 -6.21 -6.11
N VAL A 327 8.12 -4.95 -6.33
CA VAL A 327 8.55 -4.19 -7.50
C VAL A 327 9.84 -3.41 -7.24
N SER A 328 10.62 -3.15 -8.30
CA SER A 328 11.73 -2.21 -8.24
C SER A 328 11.19 -0.77 -8.35
N ILE A 329 11.48 0.07 -7.34
CA ILE A 329 11.02 1.46 -7.30
C ILE A 329 11.46 2.22 -8.56
N TRP A 330 12.73 2.10 -8.93
CA TRP A 330 13.28 2.79 -10.09
C TRP A 330 12.74 2.25 -11.42
N GLN A 331 12.71 0.93 -11.58
CA GLN A 331 12.29 0.33 -12.85
C GLN A 331 10.81 0.60 -13.12
N LEU A 332 9.91 0.36 -12.16
CA LEU A 332 8.49 0.64 -12.34
C LEU A 332 8.26 2.13 -12.65
N THR A 333 8.89 3.01 -11.86
CA THR A 333 8.72 4.45 -12.05
C THR A 333 9.21 4.89 -13.43
N LEU A 334 10.38 4.44 -13.86
CA LEU A 334 10.94 4.85 -15.16
C LEU A 334 10.16 4.26 -16.34
N PHE A 335 9.94 2.93 -16.36
CA PHE A 335 9.31 2.27 -17.51
C PHE A 335 7.87 2.73 -17.71
N LEU A 336 7.07 2.76 -16.64
CA LEU A 336 5.67 3.15 -16.73
C LEU A 336 5.52 4.62 -17.13
N ASN A 337 6.29 5.52 -16.52
CA ASN A 337 6.16 6.94 -16.82
C ASN A 337 6.77 7.30 -18.18
N ALA A 338 7.77 6.58 -18.69
CA ALA A 338 8.25 6.76 -20.07
C ALA A 338 7.14 6.46 -21.09
N GLN A 339 6.38 5.38 -20.89
CA GLN A 339 5.25 5.00 -21.73
C GLN A 339 4.12 6.04 -21.68
N ILE A 340 3.75 6.48 -20.47
CA ILE A 340 2.74 7.53 -20.25
C ILE A 340 3.19 8.84 -20.91
N PHE A 341 4.44 9.24 -20.72
CA PHE A 341 5.01 10.45 -21.29
C PHE A 341 4.98 10.41 -22.81
N LEU A 342 5.36 9.29 -23.43
CA LEU A 342 5.31 9.11 -24.87
C LEU A 342 3.90 9.35 -25.41
N GLY A 343 2.88 8.71 -24.85
CA GLY A 343 1.49 8.89 -25.26
C GLY A 343 1.00 10.32 -25.07
N ALA A 344 1.37 10.93 -23.93
CA ALA A 344 0.94 12.29 -23.59
C ALA A 344 1.56 13.34 -24.53
N ILE A 345 2.87 13.30 -24.77
CA ILE A 345 3.57 14.25 -25.61
C ILE A 345 3.17 14.09 -27.08
N ALA A 346 3.06 12.86 -27.56
CA ALA A 346 2.60 12.60 -28.91
C ALA A 346 1.21 13.21 -29.17
N THR A 347 0.27 13.00 -28.26
CA THR A 347 -1.10 13.49 -28.42
C THR A 347 -1.19 15.01 -28.29
N PHE A 348 -0.41 15.63 -27.41
CA PHE A 348 -0.51 17.06 -27.15
C PHE A 348 0.17 17.91 -28.24
N TYR A 349 1.31 17.46 -28.78
CA TYR A 349 2.14 18.26 -29.68
C TYR A 349 2.11 17.83 -31.15
N LEU A 350 1.85 16.57 -31.52
CA LEU A 350 1.84 16.14 -32.92
C LEU A 350 0.75 16.80 -33.79
N PRO A 351 -0.53 16.90 -33.34
CA PRO A 351 -1.57 17.50 -34.16
C PRO A 351 -1.29 18.96 -34.55
N PRO A 352 -0.85 19.87 -33.67
CA PRO A 352 -0.48 21.24 -34.04
C PRO A 352 0.73 21.32 -34.98
N LEU A 353 1.69 20.40 -34.85
CA LEU A 353 2.87 20.38 -35.75
C LEU A 353 2.49 19.94 -37.16
N LEU A 354 1.61 18.95 -37.32
CA LEU A 354 1.16 18.45 -38.60
C LEU A 354 0.23 19.45 -39.33
N SER A 355 -0.52 20.28 -38.60
CA SER A 355 -1.35 21.33 -39.21
C SER A 355 -0.50 22.47 -39.77
N ARG A 356 0.58 22.85 -39.08
CA ARG A 356 1.51 23.91 -39.56
C ARG A 356 2.32 23.53 -40.78
N SER A 357 2.53 22.25 -41.07
CA SER A 357 3.25 21.79 -42.25
C SER A 357 2.43 21.76 -43.54
N ARG A 358 1.13 22.10 -43.46
CA ARG A 358 0.20 22.16 -44.59
C ARG A 358 -0.13 23.59 -45.04
N GLU A 359 0.37 24.59 -44.34
CA GLU A 359 0.38 26.00 -44.73
C GLU A 359 1.75 26.35 -45.36
#